data_cafe0018174de0c5234d5918b8c7c58d
#
_entry.id   cafe0018174de0c5234d5918b8c7c58d
#
_cell.length_a   1.000
_cell.length_b   1.000
_cell.length_c   1.000
_cell.angle_alpha   90.00
_cell.angle_beta   90.00
_cell.angle_gamma   90.00
#
_symmetry.space_group_name_H-M   'P 1'
#
loop_
_entity.id
_entity.type
_entity.pdbx_description
1 polymer ?
#
loop_
_entity_poly.entity_id
_entity_poly.type
_entity_poly.pdbx_seq_one_letter_code
_entity_poly.pdbx_strand_id
1 'polypeptide(L)'
;MSTKIQEEYDLSKGYELSEIIVGEETLVELTQENVAKVEAMIRTDSNYRISLSDKEKSPYWILELDKILKGKSSNPNIEDVVEKLVEKIDNENSVHLNADKIGRDFMKGKIIECIKNGTLLKYLGERNFKLIDILSERTKQGRGGRRNVSFASKFCHFSCFYIFEGKDAQDNFSIYDGVVARALPAYLDYYKEKLLDKKRDLKTIKKKIKDKSYKEYSNAIDDIIEASGSKISRNGFDHLVWYYFKGK
;
A
#
# COMPACT_ATOMS: atom_id res chain seq x y z
N MET A 1 13.13 -6.48 17.33
CA MET A 1 13.56 -5.07 17.14
C MET A 1 12.49 -4.04 17.54
N SER A 2 11.28 -4.45 17.92
CA SER A 2 10.13 -3.55 18.20
C SER A 2 10.16 -2.79 19.53
N THR A 3 10.89 -3.27 20.52
CA THR A 3 10.86 -2.73 21.91
C THR A 3 11.77 -1.51 22.15
N LYS A 4 12.87 -1.39 21.42
CA LYS A 4 13.81 -0.27 21.61
C LYS A 4 13.32 1.08 21.04
N ILE A 5 12.47 1.08 20.01
CA ILE A 5 11.99 2.32 19.38
C ILE A 5 10.88 2.98 20.22
N GLN A 6 10.17 2.21 21.06
CA GLN A 6 9.08 2.74 21.90
C GLN A 6 9.56 3.60 23.08
N GLU A 7 10.80 3.41 23.55
CA GLU A 7 11.37 4.20 24.67
C GLU A 7 11.98 5.54 24.21
N GLU A 8 12.26 5.69 22.91
CA GLU A 8 13.02 6.83 22.38
C GLU A 8 12.15 8.05 22.04
N TYR A 9 10.85 7.87 21.83
CA TYR A 9 9.94 8.95 21.43
C TYR A 9 8.83 9.18 22.47
N ASP A 10 8.90 10.31 23.16
CA ASP A 10 7.85 10.77 24.06
C ASP A 10 6.68 11.38 23.26
N LEU A 11 5.65 10.57 23.08
CA LEU A 11 4.48 10.87 22.25
C LEU A 11 3.63 12.05 22.77
N SER A 12 3.87 12.53 24.00
CA SER A 12 3.18 13.70 24.56
C SER A 12 3.64 15.03 23.97
N LYS A 13 4.79 15.05 23.28
CA LYS A 13 5.46 16.28 22.84
C LYS A 13 5.12 16.75 21.43
N GLY A 14 4.36 15.99 20.66
CA GLY A 14 4.15 16.27 19.22
C GLY A 14 5.51 16.34 18.48
N TYR A 15 5.75 15.43 17.53
CA TYR A 15 7.03 15.43 16.82
C TYR A 15 7.00 16.38 15.64
N GLU A 16 7.91 17.35 15.63
CA GLU A 16 8.22 18.06 14.40
C GLU A 16 8.95 17.10 13.44
N LEU A 17 8.39 16.98 12.24
CA LEU A 17 9.01 16.24 11.15
C LEU A 17 9.97 17.20 10.42
N SER A 18 11.17 16.72 10.07
CA SER A 18 12.07 17.51 9.24
C SER A 18 11.48 17.67 7.83
N GLU A 19 11.62 18.86 7.28
CA GLU A 19 11.00 19.28 6.03
C GLU A 19 12.05 19.78 5.03
N ILE A 20 11.70 19.68 3.73
CA ILE A 20 12.46 20.23 2.62
C ILE A 20 11.57 21.18 1.83
N ILE A 21 12.13 22.30 1.38
CA ILE A 21 11.42 23.31 0.59
C ILE A 21 11.74 23.11 -0.88
N VAL A 22 10.71 23.01 -1.72
CA VAL A 22 10.81 22.81 -3.17
C VAL A 22 9.96 23.87 -3.87
N GLY A 23 10.59 24.98 -4.24
CA GLY A 23 9.86 26.15 -4.75
C GLY A 23 8.93 26.71 -3.69
N GLU A 24 7.63 26.69 -3.96
CA GLU A 24 6.57 27.13 -3.01
C GLU A 24 6.02 25.96 -2.18
N GLU A 25 6.42 24.74 -2.45
CA GLU A 25 5.92 23.54 -1.76
C GLU A 25 6.86 23.11 -0.64
N THR A 26 6.30 22.59 0.45
CA THR A 26 7.04 21.96 1.53
C THR A 26 6.75 20.47 1.54
N LEU A 27 7.80 19.66 1.51
CA LEU A 27 7.74 18.21 1.56
C LEU A 27 8.32 17.72 2.87
N VAL A 28 7.85 16.57 3.36
CA VAL A 28 8.52 15.89 4.47
C VAL A 28 9.81 15.25 3.98
N GLU A 29 10.89 15.43 4.74
CA GLU A 29 12.17 14.80 4.42
C GLU A 29 12.08 13.28 4.61
N LEU A 30 12.60 12.52 3.62
CA LEU A 30 12.56 11.06 3.64
C LEU A 30 13.72 10.51 4.47
N THR A 31 13.56 10.48 5.79
CA THR A 31 14.57 9.98 6.74
C THR A 31 14.01 8.82 7.56
N GLN A 32 14.89 7.94 8.05
CA GLN A 32 14.51 6.88 9.00
C GLN A 32 13.91 7.46 10.28
N GLU A 33 14.41 8.61 10.72
CA GLU A 33 13.92 9.31 11.92
C GLU A 33 12.47 9.76 11.74
N ASN A 34 12.14 10.44 10.62
CA ASN A 34 10.77 10.85 10.32
C ASN A 34 9.82 9.66 10.20
N VAL A 35 10.26 8.57 9.55
CA VAL A 35 9.48 7.33 9.48
C VAL A 35 9.23 6.76 10.87
N ALA A 36 10.26 6.67 11.72
CA ALA A 36 10.12 6.15 13.08
C ALA A 36 9.17 6.99 13.94
N LYS A 37 9.22 8.33 13.82
CA LYS A 37 8.29 9.25 14.48
C LYS A 37 6.84 8.98 14.06
N VAL A 38 6.58 8.91 12.75
CA VAL A 38 5.23 8.65 12.24
C VAL A 38 4.73 7.26 12.62
N GLU A 39 5.55 6.23 12.52
CA GLU A 39 5.16 4.89 12.96
C GLU A 39 4.87 4.81 14.46
N ALA A 40 5.61 5.55 15.30
CA ALA A 40 5.33 5.65 16.71
C ALA A 40 3.97 6.32 16.97
N MET A 41 3.65 7.41 16.27
CA MET A 41 2.34 8.07 16.35
C MET A 41 1.20 7.13 15.91
N ILE A 42 1.36 6.41 14.80
CA ILE A 42 0.35 5.44 14.31
C ILE A 42 0.09 4.34 15.36
N ARG A 43 1.13 3.82 16.00
CA ARG A 43 0.99 2.75 17.01
C ARG A 43 0.28 3.20 18.29
N THR A 44 0.35 4.47 18.63
CA THR A 44 -0.30 5.01 19.83
C THR A 44 -1.73 5.44 19.60
N ASP A 45 -2.10 5.71 18.35
CA ASP A 45 -3.48 6.01 18.01
C ASP A 45 -4.34 4.73 18.14
N SER A 46 -5.30 4.77 19.07
CA SER A 46 -6.22 3.65 19.32
C SER A 46 -6.99 3.21 18.08
N ASN A 47 -7.21 4.13 17.13
CA ASN A 47 -7.89 3.84 15.86
C ASN A 47 -7.06 2.95 14.92
N TYR A 48 -5.74 2.89 15.12
CA TYR A 48 -4.82 2.09 14.30
C TYR A 48 -4.31 0.83 15.03
N ARG A 49 -4.74 0.58 16.27
CA ARG A 49 -4.40 -0.68 16.96
C ARG A 49 -5.09 -1.85 16.29
N ILE A 50 -4.30 -2.67 15.62
CA ILE A 50 -4.79 -3.85 14.92
C ILE A 50 -4.52 -5.08 15.78
N SER A 51 -5.58 -5.76 16.20
CA SER A 51 -5.49 -7.10 16.78
C SER A 51 -5.55 -8.15 15.67
N LEU A 52 -4.55 -9.02 15.59
CA LEU A 52 -4.52 -10.12 14.60
C LEU A 52 -5.61 -11.16 14.84
N SER A 53 -6.21 -11.20 16.04
CA SER A 53 -7.33 -12.08 16.39
C SER A 53 -8.70 -11.45 16.17
N ASP A 54 -8.76 -10.18 15.81
CA ASP A 54 -10.00 -9.44 15.61
C ASP A 54 -10.62 -9.76 14.24
N LYS A 55 -11.71 -10.54 14.24
CA LYS A 55 -12.48 -10.91 13.04
C LYS A 55 -13.13 -9.72 12.34
N GLU A 56 -13.21 -8.58 12.99
CA GLU A 56 -13.72 -7.33 12.41
C GLU A 56 -12.64 -6.58 11.59
N LYS A 57 -11.41 -7.11 11.55
CA LYS A 57 -10.26 -6.50 10.90
C LYS A 57 -9.70 -7.36 9.77
N SER A 58 -9.22 -6.70 8.71
CA SER A 58 -8.65 -7.38 7.53
C SER A 58 -7.44 -8.28 7.82
N PRO A 59 -6.52 -7.98 8.76
CA PRO A 59 -5.40 -8.86 9.07
C PRO A 59 -5.80 -10.27 9.49
N TYR A 60 -6.87 -10.41 10.29
CA TYR A 60 -7.38 -11.73 10.66
C TYR A 60 -7.69 -12.57 9.40
N TRP A 61 -8.40 -12.00 8.45
CA TRP A 61 -8.83 -12.71 7.25
C TRP A 61 -7.69 -12.98 6.26
N ILE A 62 -6.66 -12.13 6.26
CA ILE A 62 -5.42 -12.39 5.49
C ILE A 62 -4.69 -13.61 6.06
N LEU A 63 -4.59 -13.72 7.38
CA LEU A 63 -3.95 -14.87 8.02
C LEU A 63 -4.77 -16.16 7.84
N GLU A 64 -6.11 -16.09 7.83
CA GLU A 64 -6.96 -17.23 7.48
C GLU A 64 -6.76 -17.65 6.02
N LEU A 65 -6.66 -16.69 5.09
CA LEU A 65 -6.31 -16.96 3.70
C LEU A 65 -4.93 -17.64 3.58
N ASP A 66 -3.92 -17.15 4.30
CA ASP A 66 -2.58 -17.75 4.33
C ASP A 66 -2.60 -19.21 4.81
N LYS A 67 -3.39 -19.52 5.85
CA LYS A 67 -3.57 -20.90 6.32
C LYS A 67 -4.17 -21.80 5.23
N ILE A 68 -5.18 -21.31 4.49
CA ILE A 68 -5.79 -22.05 3.38
C ILE A 68 -4.76 -22.28 2.28
N LEU A 69 -4.04 -21.24 1.87
CA LEU A 69 -3.05 -21.31 0.79
C LEU A 69 -1.88 -22.27 1.12
N LYS A 70 -1.57 -22.43 2.41
CA LYS A 70 -0.54 -23.38 2.91
C LYS A 70 -1.09 -24.77 3.25
N GLY A 71 -2.38 -25.03 3.01
CA GLY A 71 -3.02 -26.31 3.35
C GLY A 71 -3.11 -26.58 4.86
N LYS A 72 -3.10 -25.54 5.68
CA LYS A 72 -3.10 -25.62 7.17
C LYS A 72 -4.48 -25.33 7.79
N SER A 73 -5.48 -25.01 6.99
CA SER A 73 -6.83 -24.72 7.48
C SER A 73 -7.63 -26.00 7.67
N SER A 74 -8.30 -26.13 8.81
CA SER A 74 -9.22 -27.24 9.10
C SER A 74 -10.58 -27.11 8.42
N ASN A 75 -10.95 -25.91 8.00
CA ASN A 75 -12.22 -25.64 7.30
C ASN A 75 -11.96 -24.66 6.14
N PRO A 76 -11.62 -25.16 4.94
CA PRO A 76 -11.16 -24.34 3.81
C PRO A 76 -12.33 -23.74 3.01
N ASN A 77 -13.29 -23.04 3.63
CA ASN A 77 -14.25 -22.25 2.87
C ASN A 77 -13.57 -20.98 2.34
N ILE A 78 -12.84 -21.15 1.24
CA ILE A 78 -12.09 -20.08 0.59
C ILE A 78 -12.98 -18.93 0.13
N GLU A 79 -14.22 -19.24 -0.28
CA GLU A 79 -15.14 -18.22 -0.78
C GLU A 79 -15.59 -17.28 0.34
N ASP A 80 -15.88 -17.82 1.51
CA ASP A 80 -16.25 -17.04 2.69
C ASP A 80 -15.09 -16.19 3.20
N VAL A 81 -13.89 -16.77 3.30
CA VAL A 81 -12.68 -16.05 3.72
C VAL A 81 -12.37 -14.88 2.78
N VAL A 82 -12.42 -15.10 1.46
CA VAL A 82 -12.16 -14.04 0.48
C VAL A 82 -13.26 -12.98 0.50
N GLU A 83 -14.53 -13.36 0.67
CA GLU A 83 -15.64 -12.41 0.79
C GLU A 83 -15.46 -11.49 1.99
N LYS A 84 -15.18 -12.05 3.17
CA LYS A 84 -14.90 -11.27 4.37
C LYS A 84 -13.69 -10.38 4.23
N LEU A 85 -12.61 -10.89 3.64
CA LEU A 85 -11.40 -10.11 3.39
C LEU A 85 -11.68 -8.90 2.50
N VAL A 86 -12.41 -9.10 1.39
CA VAL A 86 -12.79 -8.01 0.48
C VAL A 86 -13.66 -6.98 1.21
N GLU A 87 -14.64 -7.42 2.00
CA GLU A 87 -15.50 -6.55 2.81
C GLU A 87 -14.68 -5.71 3.80
N LYS A 88 -13.77 -6.35 4.55
CA LYS A 88 -12.98 -5.63 5.58
C LYS A 88 -12.02 -4.62 4.96
N ILE A 89 -11.28 -4.99 3.91
CA ILE A 89 -10.39 -4.04 3.22
C ILE A 89 -11.20 -2.85 2.66
N ASP A 90 -12.38 -3.08 2.08
CA ASP A 90 -13.22 -2.02 1.54
C ASP A 90 -13.72 -1.08 2.64
N ASN A 91 -14.21 -1.61 3.75
CA ASN A 91 -14.75 -0.83 4.87
C ASN A 91 -13.65 -0.04 5.60
N GLU A 92 -12.52 -0.68 5.94
CA GLU A 92 -11.42 -0.06 6.68
C GLU A 92 -10.73 1.06 5.91
N ASN A 93 -10.71 0.95 4.58
CA ASN A 93 -9.91 1.84 3.75
C ASN A 93 -10.73 2.76 2.84
N SER A 94 -12.04 2.84 3.04
CA SER A 94 -12.95 3.70 2.28
C SER A 94 -12.74 3.60 0.76
N VAL A 95 -12.58 2.37 0.24
CA VAL A 95 -12.30 2.13 -1.18
C VAL A 95 -13.55 2.30 -2.02
N HIS A 96 -14.72 2.27 -1.36
CA HIS A 96 -16.04 2.48 -1.95
C HIS A 96 -16.42 1.46 -3.05
N LEU A 97 -16.02 0.20 -2.89
CA LEU A 97 -16.50 -0.89 -3.76
C LEU A 97 -18.01 -1.07 -3.64
N ASN A 98 -18.57 -0.73 -2.47
CA ASN A 98 -20.01 -0.80 -2.19
C ASN A 98 -20.87 0.17 -3.00
N ALA A 99 -20.32 1.26 -3.53
CA ALA A 99 -21.05 2.16 -4.41
C ALA A 99 -21.57 1.42 -5.65
N ASP A 100 -20.99 0.23 -5.91
CA ASP A 100 -21.41 -0.70 -6.93
C ASP A 100 -21.45 -2.10 -6.30
N LYS A 101 -22.64 -2.65 -6.01
CA LYS A 101 -22.79 -4.00 -5.42
C LYS A 101 -21.99 -5.07 -6.18
N ILE A 102 -21.77 -4.86 -7.47
CA ILE A 102 -20.99 -5.72 -8.36
C ILE A 102 -19.49 -5.66 -8.00
N GLY A 103 -19.01 -4.58 -7.42
CA GLY A 103 -17.58 -4.36 -7.16
C GLY A 103 -16.95 -5.37 -6.20
N ARG A 104 -17.62 -5.70 -5.09
CA ARG A 104 -17.13 -6.71 -4.13
C ARG A 104 -17.15 -8.12 -4.71
N ASP A 105 -18.25 -8.50 -5.37
CA ASP A 105 -18.39 -9.83 -6.00
C ASP A 105 -17.36 -10.01 -7.10
N PHE A 106 -17.12 -8.97 -7.90
CA PHE A 106 -16.10 -8.98 -8.93
C PHE A 106 -14.70 -9.20 -8.33
N MET A 107 -14.33 -8.46 -7.27
CA MET A 107 -13.04 -8.62 -6.58
C MET A 107 -12.89 -10.00 -5.98
N LYS A 108 -13.92 -10.50 -5.28
CA LYS A 108 -13.97 -11.87 -4.75
C LYS A 108 -13.69 -12.88 -5.87
N GLY A 109 -14.39 -12.78 -6.99
CA GLY A 109 -14.22 -13.68 -8.13
C GLY A 109 -12.79 -13.67 -8.68
N LYS A 110 -12.18 -12.49 -8.86
CA LYS A 110 -10.80 -12.34 -9.36
C LYS A 110 -9.75 -12.90 -8.39
N ILE A 111 -9.91 -12.67 -7.10
CA ILE A 111 -9.01 -13.24 -6.08
C ILE A 111 -9.11 -14.76 -6.09
N ILE A 112 -10.32 -15.32 -6.08
CA ILE A 112 -10.56 -16.76 -6.12
C ILE A 112 -9.97 -17.38 -7.40
N GLU A 113 -10.12 -16.73 -8.55
CA GLU A 113 -9.50 -17.15 -9.81
C GLU A 113 -7.97 -17.23 -9.69
N CYS A 114 -7.33 -16.20 -9.14
CA CYS A 114 -5.88 -16.19 -8.90
C CYS A 114 -5.43 -17.29 -7.94
N ILE A 115 -6.27 -17.64 -6.95
CA ILE A 115 -5.99 -18.74 -6.02
C ILE A 115 -6.08 -20.09 -6.73
N LYS A 116 -7.18 -20.34 -7.44
CA LYS A 116 -7.41 -21.59 -8.19
C LYS A 116 -6.34 -21.86 -9.24
N ASN A 117 -5.82 -20.79 -9.86
CA ASN A 117 -4.75 -20.88 -10.85
C ASN A 117 -3.33 -20.94 -10.22
N GLY A 118 -3.21 -20.91 -8.90
CA GLY A 118 -1.92 -20.91 -8.20
C GLY A 118 -1.08 -19.64 -8.41
N THR A 119 -1.66 -18.57 -8.98
CA THR A 119 -0.90 -17.36 -9.34
C THR A 119 -0.82 -16.34 -8.21
N LEU A 120 -1.73 -16.39 -7.22
CA LEU A 120 -1.79 -15.37 -6.16
C LEU A 120 -0.48 -15.26 -5.38
N LEU A 121 -0.05 -16.33 -4.71
CA LEU A 121 1.19 -16.31 -3.90
C LEU A 121 2.43 -16.04 -4.75
N LYS A 122 2.47 -16.60 -5.96
CA LYS A 122 3.55 -16.34 -6.90
C LYS A 122 3.69 -14.87 -7.22
N TYR A 123 2.60 -14.21 -7.64
CA TYR A 123 2.62 -12.79 -8.03
C TYR A 123 2.89 -11.86 -6.84
N LEU A 124 2.38 -12.21 -5.65
CA LEU A 124 2.70 -11.46 -4.42
C LEU A 124 4.20 -11.57 -4.09
N GLY A 125 4.75 -12.78 -4.08
CA GLY A 125 6.16 -13.02 -3.73
C GLY A 125 7.15 -12.47 -4.76
N GLU A 126 6.82 -12.49 -6.05
CA GLU A 126 7.66 -12.00 -7.15
C GLU A 126 7.50 -10.50 -7.43
N ARG A 127 6.66 -9.77 -6.67
CA ARG A 127 6.29 -8.37 -6.98
C ARG A 127 5.76 -8.19 -8.42
N ASN A 128 4.93 -9.11 -8.86
CA ASN A 128 4.41 -9.08 -10.21
C ASN A 128 3.17 -8.17 -10.32
N PHE A 129 3.35 -6.98 -10.88
CA PHE A 129 2.28 -5.98 -11.00
C PHE A 129 1.11 -6.40 -11.88
N LYS A 130 1.24 -7.51 -12.62
CA LYS A 130 0.10 -8.10 -13.34
C LYS A 130 -1.06 -8.46 -12.40
N LEU A 131 -0.77 -8.78 -11.13
CA LEU A 131 -1.80 -9.00 -10.12
C LEU A 131 -2.65 -7.74 -9.91
N ILE A 132 -2.02 -6.57 -9.82
CA ILE A 132 -2.74 -5.29 -9.71
C ILE A 132 -3.62 -5.06 -10.95
N ASP A 133 -3.10 -5.35 -12.15
CA ASP A 133 -3.88 -5.18 -13.38
C ASP A 133 -5.11 -6.09 -13.40
N ILE A 134 -4.97 -7.37 -13.01
CA ILE A 134 -6.07 -8.33 -12.90
C ILE A 134 -7.12 -7.86 -11.89
N LEU A 135 -6.69 -7.49 -10.66
CA LEU A 135 -7.60 -7.07 -9.60
C LEU A 135 -8.20 -5.69 -9.84
N SER A 136 -7.52 -4.80 -10.55
CA SER A 136 -8.03 -3.45 -10.84
C SER A 136 -8.81 -3.36 -12.15
N GLU A 137 -9.05 -4.46 -12.82
CA GLU A 137 -9.84 -4.49 -14.05
C GLU A 137 -11.21 -3.82 -13.87
N ARG A 138 -11.77 -3.25 -14.93
CA ARG A 138 -13.04 -2.52 -14.83
C ARG A 138 -14.19 -3.46 -14.51
N THR A 139 -15.02 -3.10 -13.54
CA THR A 139 -16.18 -3.88 -13.11
C THR A 139 -17.35 -3.84 -14.07
N LYS A 140 -17.39 -2.85 -14.99
CA LYS A 140 -18.46 -2.69 -15.98
C LYS A 140 -17.90 -2.61 -17.39
N GLN A 141 -18.57 -3.29 -18.32
CA GLN A 141 -18.35 -3.06 -19.75
C GLN A 141 -18.96 -1.69 -20.14
N GLY A 142 -18.19 -0.88 -20.88
CA GLY A 142 -18.61 0.43 -21.36
C GLY A 142 -17.98 1.64 -20.65
N ARG A 143 -18.47 2.85 -20.97
CA ARG A 143 -17.86 4.14 -20.54
C ARG A 143 -17.89 4.42 -19.03
N GLY A 144 -18.63 3.63 -18.25
CA GLY A 144 -18.84 3.85 -16.81
C GLY A 144 -18.01 2.96 -15.87
N GLY A 145 -17.18 2.05 -16.37
CA GLY A 145 -16.43 1.13 -15.52
C GLY A 145 -15.28 1.80 -14.78
N ARG A 146 -15.19 1.58 -13.45
CA ARG A 146 -14.13 2.12 -12.59
C ARG A 146 -12.99 1.11 -12.44
N ARG A 147 -11.74 1.56 -12.63
CA ARG A 147 -10.55 0.79 -12.21
C ARG A 147 -10.36 0.96 -10.70
N ASN A 148 -10.23 -0.16 -9.99
CA ASN A 148 -10.10 -0.16 -8.52
C ASN A 148 -8.63 -0.39 -8.10
N VAL A 149 -7.71 0.43 -8.63
CA VAL A 149 -6.27 0.34 -8.32
C VAL A 149 -6.00 0.49 -6.83
N SER A 150 -6.75 1.36 -6.15
CA SER A 150 -6.62 1.57 -4.70
C SER A 150 -6.95 0.30 -3.90
N PHE A 151 -8.03 -0.42 -4.25
CA PHE A 151 -8.34 -1.71 -3.61
C PHE A 151 -7.26 -2.74 -3.93
N ALA A 152 -6.94 -2.93 -5.20
CA ALA A 152 -5.97 -3.93 -5.64
C ALA A 152 -4.61 -3.76 -4.96
N SER A 153 -4.12 -2.51 -4.85
CA SER A 153 -2.85 -2.22 -4.18
C SER A 153 -2.90 -2.49 -2.67
N LYS A 154 -3.99 -2.12 -2.00
CA LYS A 154 -4.19 -2.39 -0.57
C LYS A 154 -4.26 -3.88 -0.28
N PHE A 155 -5.02 -4.63 -1.08
CA PHE A 155 -5.06 -6.07 -0.98
C PHE A 155 -3.66 -6.70 -1.13
N CYS A 156 -2.90 -6.32 -2.16
CA CYS A 156 -1.55 -6.84 -2.38
C CYS A 156 -0.60 -6.44 -1.26
N HIS A 157 -0.62 -5.17 -0.85
CA HIS A 157 0.22 -4.64 0.23
C HIS A 157 -0.04 -5.39 1.55
N PHE A 158 -1.28 -5.43 2.02
CA PHE A 158 -1.61 -6.09 3.28
C PHE A 158 -1.38 -7.60 3.21
N SER A 159 -1.68 -8.25 2.07
CA SER A 159 -1.34 -9.66 1.88
C SER A 159 0.16 -9.91 1.99
N CYS A 160 0.99 -9.09 1.34
CA CYS A 160 2.45 -9.20 1.47
C CYS A 160 2.92 -8.96 2.91
N PHE A 161 2.39 -7.92 3.54
CA PHE A 161 2.80 -7.53 4.89
C PHE A 161 2.61 -8.64 5.92
N TYR A 162 1.48 -9.38 5.87
CA TYR A 162 1.17 -10.43 6.83
C TYR A 162 1.61 -11.84 6.39
N ILE A 163 1.54 -12.18 5.08
CA ILE A 163 1.90 -13.52 4.58
C ILE A 163 3.42 -13.72 4.54
N PHE A 164 4.15 -12.66 4.24
CA PHE A 164 5.61 -12.68 4.10
C PHE A 164 6.34 -11.96 5.26
N GLU A 165 5.73 -11.90 6.43
CA GLU A 165 6.33 -11.27 7.61
C GLU A 165 7.77 -11.71 7.82
N GLY A 166 8.68 -10.73 7.98
CA GLY A 166 10.12 -10.94 8.17
C GLY A 166 10.89 -11.39 6.92
N LYS A 167 10.28 -11.38 5.72
CA LYS A 167 10.91 -11.70 4.43
C LYS A 167 10.97 -10.47 3.54
N ASP A 168 11.86 -10.47 2.56
CA ASP A 168 12.00 -9.37 1.58
C ASP A 168 10.69 -9.06 0.85
N ALA A 169 9.88 -10.09 0.58
CA ALA A 169 8.59 -9.93 -0.09
C ALA A 169 7.52 -9.21 0.75
N GLN A 170 7.75 -8.97 2.04
CA GLN A 170 6.83 -8.26 2.93
C GLN A 170 6.51 -6.84 2.41
N ASP A 171 7.48 -6.17 1.80
CA ASP A 171 7.38 -4.80 1.30
C ASP A 171 7.26 -4.71 -0.24
N ASN A 172 6.72 -5.76 -0.89
CA ASN A 172 6.67 -5.83 -2.36
C ASN A 172 5.73 -4.83 -3.02
N PHE A 173 4.67 -4.39 -2.34
CA PHE A 173 3.67 -3.51 -2.94
C PHE A 173 3.43 -2.25 -2.08
N SER A 174 3.49 -1.08 -2.72
CA SER A 174 3.05 0.19 -2.12
C SER A 174 1.54 0.34 -2.22
N ILE A 175 0.93 1.04 -1.27
CA ILE A 175 -0.49 1.39 -1.34
C ILE A 175 -0.68 2.52 -2.35
N TYR A 176 -1.53 2.31 -3.38
CA TYR A 176 -1.97 3.41 -4.23
C TYR A 176 -3.00 4.26 -3.50
N ASP A 177 -2.54 5.37 -2.96
CA ASP A 177 -3.36 6.36 -2.28
C ASP A 177 -3.35 7.70 -3.02
N GLY A 178 -4.50 8.39 -3.02
CA GLY A 178 -4.66 9.66 -3.71
C GLY A 178 -3.83 10.79 -3.09
N VAL A 179 -3.54 10.74 -1.78
CA VAL A 179 -2.68 11.71 -1.09
C VAL A 179 -1.25 11.53 -1.56
N VAL A 180 -0.73 10.30 -1.47
CA VAL A 180 0.63 9.97 -1.92
C VAL A 180 0.80 10.25 -3.42
N ALA A 181 -0.17 9.86 -4.25
CA ALA A 181 -0.11 10.09 -5.70
C ALA A 181 -0.04 11.58 -6.08
N ARG A 182 -0.64 12.47 -5.27
CA ARG A 182 -0.53 13.93 -5.47
C ARG A 182 0.83 14.48 -5.05
N ALA A 183 1.46 13.92 -4.01
CA ALA A 183 2.76 14.36 -3.52
C ALA A 183 3.93 13.90 -4.40
N LEU A 184 3.81 12.73 -5.06
CA LEU A 184 4.91 12.15 -5.85
C LEU A 184 5.52 13.09 -6.90
N PRO A 185 4.74 13.90 -7.67
CA PRO A 185 5.34 14.83 -8.64
C PRO A 185 6.32 15.82 -8.04
N ALA A 186 6.06 16.33 -6.83
CA ALA A 186 6.97 17.26 -6.15
C ALA A 186 8.28 16.58 -5.70
N TYR A 187 8.19 15.34 -5.18
CA TYR A 187 9.39 14.55 -4.88
C TYR A 187 10.21 14.22 -6.14
N LEU A 188 9.55 13.89 -7.26
CA LEU A 188 10.23 13.67 -8.55
C LEU A 188 10.95 14.93 -9.03
N ASP A 189 10.37 16.12 -8.80
CA ASP A 189 11.03 17.39 -9.14
C ASP A 189 12.21 17.67 -8.22
N TYR A 190 12.07 17.41 -6.92
CA TYR A 190 13.15 17.61 -5.96
C TYR A 190 14.38 16.74 -6.27
N TYR A 191 14.15 15.46 -6.58
CA TYR A 191 15.23 14.52 -6.89
C TYR A 191 15.60 14.44 -8.36
N LYS A 192 15.10 15.36 -9.22
CA LYS A 192 15.24 15.28 -10.68
C LYS A 192 16.67 15.07 -11.16
N GLU A 193 17.65 15.78 -10.58
CA GLU A 193 19.06 15.70 -11.00
C GLU A 193 19.60 14.26 -10.84
N LYS A 194 19.31 13.62 -9.69
CA LYS A 194 19.68 12.23 -9.43
C LYS A 194 18.91 11.22 -10.30
N LEU A 195 17.69 11.59 -10.72
CA LEU A 195 16.84 10.74 -11.55
C LEU A 195 17.15 10.86 -13.05
N LEU A 196 17.66 12.01 -13.51
CA LEU A 196 18.11 12.21 -14.89
C LEU A 196 19.30 11.32 -15.25
N ASP A 197 20.19 11.04 -14.30
CA ASP A 197 21.28 10.09 -14.48
C ASP A 197 20.80 8.68 -14.87
N LYS A 198 19.55 8.32 -14.49
CA LYS A 198 18.89 7.06 -14.86
C LYS A 198 18.15 7.11 -16.20
N LYS A 199 18.27 8.20 -16.97
CA LYS A 199 17.54 8.42 -18.24
C LYS A 199 16.01 8.29 -18.09
N ARG A 200 15.46 8.71 -16.96
CA ARG A 200 14.01 8.67 -16.71
C ARG A 200 13.31 9.90 -17.29
N ASP A 201 12.28 9.68 -18.11
CA ASP A 201 11.41 10.77 -18.58
C ASP A 201 10.37 11.12 -17.53
N LEU A 202 10.69 12.08 -16.67
CA LEU A 202 9.84 12.51 -15.55
C LEU A 202 8.48 13.03 -16.02
N LYS A 203 8.39 13.68 -17.18
CA LYS A 203 7.12 14.19 -17.72
C LYS A 203 6.17 13.02 -18.03
N THR A 204 6.68 12.00 -18.69
CA THR A 204 5.90 10.78 -18.97
C THR A 204 5.53 10.03 -17.71
N ILE A 205 6.44 9.90 -16.73
CA ILE A 205 6.17 9.24 -15.45
C ILE A 205 5.02 9.96 -14.71
N LYS A 206 5.09 11.28 -14.53
CA LYS A 206 4.05 12.08 -13.88
C LYS A 206 2.69 11.93 -14.57
N LYS A 207 2.68 11.95 -15.92
CA LYS A 207 1.46 11.71 -16.68
C LYS A 207 0.88 10.33 -16.39
N LYS A 208 1.70 9.28 -16.43
CA LYS A 208 1.24 7.91 -16.18
C LYS A 208 0.75 7.71 -14.74
N ILE A 209 1.36 8.36 -13.73
CA ILE A 209 0.87 8.35 -12.34
C ILE A 209 -0.52 8.99 -12.28
N LYS A 210 -0.71 10.15 -12.93
CA LYS A 210 -2.03 10.80 -13.05
C LYS A 210 -3.06 9.90 -13.72
N ASP A 211 -2.65 9.13 -14.73
CA ASP A 211 -3.48 8.16 -15.45
C ASP A 211 -3.66 6.83 -14.68
N LYS A 212 -3.25 6.78 -13.40
CA LYS A 212 -3.36 5.63 -12.49
C LYS A 212 -2.61 4.38 -12.95
N SER A 213 -1.47 4.53 -13.58
CA SER A 213 -0.55 3.43 -13.84
C SER A 213 0.14 3.02 -12.54
N TYR A 214 -0.26 1.88 -11.97
CA TYR A 214 0.33 1.38 -10.73
C TYR A 214 1.84 1.09 -10.88
N LYS A 215 2.25 0.52 -12.02
CA LYS A 215 3.65 0.22 -12.28
C LYS A 215 4.52 1.49 -12.19
N GLU A 216 4.10 2.58 -12.84
CA GLU A 216 4.87 3.82 -12.81
C GLU A 216 4.82 4.49 -11.43
N TYR A 217 3.68 4.39 -10.72
CA TYR A 217 3.54 4.86 -9.34
C TYR A 217 4.52 4.13 -8.41
N SER A 218 4.51 2.80 -8.41
CA SER A 218 5.39 2.00 -7.55
C SER A 218 6.87 2.16 -7.89
N ASN A 219 7.21 2.24 -9.19
CA ASN A 219 8.58 2.50 -9.61
C ASN A 219 9.05 3.90 -9.23
N ALA A 220 8.16 4.91 -9.29
CA ALA A 220 8.50 6.27 -8.85
C ALA A 220 8.82 6.33 -7.35
N ILE A 221 8.10 5.57 -6.52
CA ILE A 221 8.42 5.44 -5.09
C ILE A 221 9.81 4.84 -4.90
N ASP A 222 10.13 3.75 -5.61
CA ASP A 222 11.46 3.13 -5.54
C ASP A 222 12.58 4.10 -5.95
N ASP A 223 12.37 4.80 -7.06
CA ASP A 223 13.33 5.78 -7.58
C ASP A 223 13.56 6.92 -6.57
N ILE A 224 12.49 7.42 -5.94
CA ILE A 224 12.55 8.48 -4.94
C ILE A 224 13.26 8.01 -3.67
N ILE A 225 12.94 6.82 -3.15
CA ILE A 225 13.60 6.22 -1.99
C ILE A 225 15.10 6.07 -2.27
N GLU A 226 15.48 5.53 -3.41
CA GLU A 226 16.87 5.38 -3.80
C GLU A 226 17.59 6.74 -3.96
N ALA A 227 16.94 7.70 -4.63
CA ALA A 227 17.49 9.04 -4.83
C ALA A 227 17.66 9.84 -3.53
N SER A 228 16.80 9.57 -2.52
CA SER A 228 16.94 10.17 -1.18
C SER A 228 18.19 9.69 -0.45
N GLY A 229 18.71 8.50 -0.79
CA GLY A 229 19.81 7.85 -0.07
C GLY A 229 19.40 7.29 1.29
N SER A 230 18.11 7.37 1.64
CA SER A 230 17.61 6.85 2.91
C SER A 230 17.32 5.35 2.81
N LYS A 231 17.46 4.64 3.94
CA LYS A 231 17.15 3.20 4.02
C LYS A 231 15.73 2.97 4.54
N ILE A 232 14.75 3.66 3.96
CA ILE A 232 13.34 3.48 4.34
C ILE A 232 12.69 2.42 3.44
N SER A 233 11.70 1.70 3.98
CA SER A 233 10.87 0.76 3.22
C SER A 233 9.78 1.52 2.44
N ARG A 234 9.13 0.84 1.48
CA ARG A 234 7.95 1.38 0.80
C ARG A 234 6.81 1.65 1.77
N ASN A 235 6.61 0.74 2.74
CA ASN A 235 5.63 0.94 3.80
C ASN A 235 5.96 2.18 4.65
N GLY A 236 7.24 2.38 5.01
CA GLY A 236 7.67 3.59 5.71
C GLY A 236 7.47 4.86 4.90
N PHE A 237 7.74 4.82 3.59
CA PHE A 237 7.45 5.91 2.67
C PHE A 237 5.94 6.23 2.62
N ASP A 238 5.09 5.20 2.42
CA ASP A 238 3.63 5.37 2.36
C ASP A 238 3.09 5.99 3.65
N HIS A 239 3.48 5.47 4.82
CA HIS A 239 3.06 6.01 6.13
C HIS A 239 3.50 7.46 6.31
N LEU A 240 4.78 7.77 6.04
CA LEU A 240 5.34 9.09 6.22
C LEU A 240 4.66 10.13 5.33
N VAL A 241 4.57 9.86 4.02
CA VAL A 241 4.00 10.80 3.05
C VAL A 241 2.50 10.95 3.27
N TRP A 242 1.77 9.84 3.49
CA TRP A 242 0.35 9.88 3.75
C TRP A 242 0.01 10.67 5.02
N TYR A 243 0.71 10.41 6.13
CA TYR A 243 0.48 11.09 7.40
C TYR A 243 0.74 12.59 7.29
N TYR A 244 1.86 12.96 6.65
CA TYR A 244 2.25 14.36 6.49
C TYR A 244 1.27 15.16 5.63
N PHE A 245 0.79 14.60 4.54
CA PHE A 245 -0.08 15.29 3.59
C PHE A 245 -1.59 15.08 3.85
N LYS A 246 -1.97 14.20 4.76
CA LYS A 246 -3.37 14.00 5.12
C LYS A 246 -3.90 15.21 5.89
N GLY A 247 -4.73 16.01 5.23
CA GLY A 247 -5.32 17.22 5.83
C GLY A 247 -4.63 18.53 5.44
N LYS A 248 -3.65 18.46 4.53
CA LYS A 248 -3.07 19.63 3.85
C LYS A 248 -3.73 19.86 2.49
#